data_b89998a8f160880db132139ec05f218d
#
_entry.id   b89998a8f160880db132139ec05f218d
#
_cell.length_a   1.000
_cell.length_b   1.000
_cell.length_c   1.000
_cell.angle_alpha   90.00
_cell.angle_beta   90.00
_cell.angle_gamma   90.00
#
_symmetry.space_group_name_H-M   'P 1'
#
loop_
_entity.id
_entity.type
_entity.pdbx_description
1 polymer ?
#
loop_
_entity_poly.entity_id
_entity_poly.type
_entity_poly.pdbx_seq_one_letter_code
_entity_poly.pdbx_strand_id
1 'polypeptide(L)'
;MKQRKPKKVVSGYDRVMRRTHIPENKDECWLWCGPVNNAGYGMIRGNDGYPKMTTVHRIVGIHNGLDRLREIQHTCLTKHCVNPKHLVNGNSKSRNKRIIAKHGRNWQKPKVPYCTCEHCKVTTHTVWFSRMHNDCYPGMLTKYSCSKV
;
A
#
# COMPACT_ATOMS: atom_id res chain seq x y z
N MET A 1 -33.75 18.33 -21.67
CA MET A 1 -33.07 17.49 -20.64
C MET A 1 -31.71 17.04 -21.17
N LYS A 2 -30.60 17.50 -20.60
CA LYS A 2 -29.25 17.04 -21.00
C LYS A 2 -29.02 15.65 -20.44
N GLN A 3 -28.96 14.63 -21.28
CA GLN A 3 -28.59 13.27 -20.89
C GLN A 3 -27.13 13.26 -20.41
N ARG A 4 -26.91 12.91 -19.13
CA ARG A 4 -25.57 12.71 -18.59
C ARG A 4 -24.96 11.45 -19.23
N LYS A 5 -23.85 11.61 -19.95
CA LYS A 5 -23.09 10.46 -20.46
C LYS A 5 -22.76 9.50 -19.32
N PRO A 6 -22.92 8.18 -19.51
CA PRO A 6 -22.58 7.20 -18.49
C PRO A 6 -21.09 7.34 -18.09
N LYS A 7 -20.83 7.48 -16.79
CA LYS A 7 -19.45 7.54 -16.28
C LYS A 7 -18.80 6.17 -16.51
N LYS A 8 -17.68 6.14 -17.24
CA LYS A 8 -16.88 4.92 -17.43
C LYS A 8 -16.48 4.38 -16.06
N VAL A 9 -16.94 3.19 -15.70
CA VAL A 9 -16.57 2.53 -14.45
C VAL A 9 -15.11 2.08 -14.57
N VAL A 10 -14.24 2.64 -13.74
CA VAL A 10 -12.81 2.27 -13.69
C VAL A 10 -12.66 1.12 -12.73
N SER A 11 -12.01 0.04 -13.15
CA SER A 11 -11.81 -1.15 -12.31
C SER A 11 -11.05 -0.83 -11.01
N GLY A 12 -11.23 -1.65 -9.99
CA GLY A 12 -10.49 -1.52 -8.72
C GLY A 12 -8.98 -1.62 -8.94
N TYR A 13 -8.55 -2.51 -9.83
CA TYR A 13 -7.16 -2.70 -10.21
C TYR A 13 -6.56 -1.43 -10.87
N ASP A 14 -7.22 -0.86 -11.89
CA ASP A 14 -6.74 0.35 -12.56
C ASP A 14 -6.61 1.53 -11.60
N ARG A 15 -7.54 1.64 -10.65
CA ARG A 15 -7.51 2.68 -9.62
C ARG A 15 -6.32 2.53 -8.68
N VAL A 16 -5.93 1.29 -8.36
CA VAL A 16 -4.73 1.00 -7.60
C VAL A 16 -3.50 1.36 -8.41
N MET A 17 -3.40 0.89 -9.66
CA MET A 17 -2.22 1.11 -10.49
C MET A 17 -1.92 2.59 -10.76
N ARG A 18 -2.95 3.42 -10.90
CA ARG A 18 -2.79 4.89 -11.07
C ARG A 18 -2.14 5.59 -9.88
N ARG A 19 -2.13 4.97 -8.70
CA ARG A 19 -1.54 5.52 -7.47
C ARG A 19 -0.40 4.66 -6.95
N THR A 20 0.20 3.89 -7.82
CA THR A 20 1.31 3.00 -7.49
C THR A 20 2.57 3.51 -8.16
N HIS A 21 3.63 3.67 -7.40
CA HIS A 21 4.96 3.88 -7.95
C HIS A 21 5.54 2.54 -8.37
N ILE A 22 5.83 2.39 -9.64
CA ILE A 22 6.46 1.20 -10.22
C ILE A 22 7.89 1.57 -10.55
N PRO A 23 8.91 0.95 -9.90
CA PRO A 23 10.32 1.23 -10.19
C PRO A 23 10.71 0.70 -11.58
N GLU A 24 11.87 1.12 -12.08
CA GLU A 24 12.43 0.64 -13.35
C GLU A 24 12.66 -0.87 -13.29
N ASN A 25 13.26 -1.35 -12.21
CA ASN A 25 13.37 -2.78 -11.92
C ASN A 25 12.02 -3.31 -11.40
N LYS A 26 11.29 -4.00 -12.25
CA LYS A 26 9.95 -4.53 -11.92
C LYS A 26 9.94 -5.67 -10.90
N ASP A 27 11.09 -6.16 -10.48
CA ASP A 27 11.20 -7.15 -9.41
C ASP A 27 11.27 -6.50 -8.03
N GLU A 28 11.42 -5.19 -7.96
CA GLU A 28 11.34 -4.43 -6.72
C GLU A 28 9.90 -4.23 -6.23
N CYS A 29 9.75 -3.68 -5.03
CA CYS A 29 8.44 -3.36 -4.50
C CYS A 29 7.76 -2.25 -5.30
N TRP A 30 6.56 -2.52 -5.78
CA TRP A 30 5.68 -1.49 -6.32
C TRP A 30 4.94 -0.83 -5.17
N LEU A 31 5.21 0.44 -4.91
CA LEU A 31 4.77 1.08 -3.69
C LEU A 31 3.46 1.87 -3.88
N TRP A 32 2.49 1.56 -3.03
CA TRP A 32 1.23 2.30 -3.00
C TRP A 32 1.42 3.71 -2.43
N CYS A 33 1.00 4.74 -3.19
CA CYS A 33 1.13 6.16 -2.85
C CYS A 33 -0.20 6.78 -2.34
N GLY A 34 -1.15 5.96 -1.90
CA GLY A 34 -2.43 6.41 -1.36
C GLY A 34 -2.58 6.19 0.14
N PRO A 35 -3.81 6.32 0.67
CA PRO A 35 -4.08 6.13 2.09
C PRO A 35 -3.65 4.75 2.60
N VAL A 36 -3.17 4.69 3.84
CA VAL A 36 -2.87 3.45 4.56
C VAL A 36 -3.69 3.38 5.86
N ASN A 37 -3.95 2.18 6.36
CA ASN A 37 -4.56 2.00 7.67
C ASN A 37 -3.52 2.08 8.79
N ASN A 38 -3.97 2.03 10.06
CA ASN A 38 -3.09 2.11 11.24
C ASN A 38 -2.04 0.98 11.29
N ALA A 39 -2.29 -0.14 10.61
CA ALA A 39 -1.34 -1.24 10.49
C ALA A 39 -0.33 -1.05 9.35
N GLY A 40 -0.44 0.02 8.53
CA GLY A 40 0.46 0.34 7.41
C GLY A 40 0.08 -0.32 6.08
N TYR A 41 -1.08 -0.95 5.98
CA TYR A 41 -1.57 -1.50 4.70
C TYR A 41 -2.23 -0.44 3.85
N GLY A 42 -1.93 -0.40 2.56
CA GLY A 42 -2.59 0.47 1.61
C GLY A 42 -4.10 0.19 1.53
N MET A 43 -4.90 1.25 1.55
CA MET A 43 -6.37 1.17 1.55
C MET A 43 -6.97 1.92 0.37
N ILE A 44 -8.05 1.39 -0.17
CA ILE A 44 -8.85 2.04 -1.22
C ILE A 44 -10.33 1.73 -1.02
N ARG A 45 -11.18 2.64 -1.48
CA ARG A 45 -12.62 2.36 -1.54
C ARG A 45 -12.89 1.26 -2.56
N GLY A 46 -13.51 0.18 -2.13
CA GLY A 46 -13.86 -0.95 -2.99
C GLY A 46 -14.95 -0.58 -4.01
N ASN A 47 -14.93 -1.28 -5.12
CA ASN A 47 -15.96 -1.39 -6.13
C ASN A 47 -15.89 -2.81 -6.71
N ASP A 48 -16.71 -3.16 -7.69
CA ASP A 48 -16.65 -4.46 -8.41
C ASP A 48 -16.70 -5.67 -7.46
N GLY A 49 -17.60 -5.63 -6.48
CA GLY A 49 -17.80 -6.73 -5.51
C GLY A 49 -16.80 -6.77 -4.35
N TYR A 50 -15.93 -5.78 -4.20
CA TYR A 50 -15.10 -5.62 -3.01
C TYR A 50 -15.86 -4.89 -1.89
N PRO A 51 -15.51 -5.12 -0.61
CA PRO A 51 -16.04 -4.35 0.52
C PRO A 51 -15.84 -2.85 0.35
N LYS A 52 -16.67 -2.04 1.03
CA LYS A 52 -16.63 -0.56 0.98
C LYS A 52 -15.21 0.00 1.18
N MET A 53 -14.42 -0.61 2.06
CA MET A 53 -12.98 -0.35 2.21
C MET A 53 -12.23 -1.67 2.09
N THR A 54 -11.20 -1.70 1.26
CA THR A 54 -10.39 -2.90 1.05
C THR A 54 -8.91 -2.55 0.92
N THR A 55 -8.06 -3.53 1.17
CA THR A 55 -6.61 -3.36 1.03
C THR A 55 -6.18 -3.49 -0.43
N VAL A 56 -5.28 -2.61 -0.86
CA VAL A 56 -4.84 -2.54 -2.26
C VAL A 56 -4.15 -3.83 -2.74
N HIS A 57 -3.31 -4.45 -1.90
CA HIS A 57 -2.63 -5.70 -2.23
C HIS A 57 -3.62 -6.84 -2.49
N ARG A 58 -4.78 -6.84 -1.81
CA ARG A 58 -5.83 -7.83 -2.03
C ARG A 58 -6.48 -7.68 -3.41
N ILE A 59 -6.74 -6.45 -3.85
CA ILE A 59 -7.25 -6.19 -5.22
C ILE A 59 -6.26 -6.68 -6.26
N VAL A 60 -4.98 -6.32 -6.11
CA VAL A 60 -3.94 -6.70 -7.06
C VAL A 60 -3.69 -8.22 -7.07
N GLY A 61 -3.64 -8.84 -5.89
CA GLY A 61 -3.46 -10.29 -5.79
C GLY A 61 -4.58 -11.06 -6.47
N ILE A 62 -5.83 -10.72 -6.20
CA ILE A 62 -7.01 -11.38 -6.81
C ILE A 62 -7.02 -11.15 -8.33
N HIS A 63 -6.73 -9.94 -8.79
CA HIS A 63 -6.64 -9.63 -10.22
C HIS A 63 -5.59 -10.49 -10.94
N ASN A 64 -4.52 -10.85 -10.24
CA ASN A 64 -3.44 -11.72 -10.74
C ASN A 64 -3.63 -13.20 -10.38
N GLY A 65 -4.85 -13.63 -10.09
CA GLY A 65 -5.22 -15.04 -9.96
C GLY A 65 -5.04 -15.64 -8.56
N LEU A 66 -4.76 -14.84 -7.52
CA LEU A 66 -4.76 -15.35 -6.16
C LEU A 66 -6.17 -15.60 -5.64
N ASP A 67 -6.32 -16.64 -4.82
CA ASP A 67 -7.59 -17.04 -4.25
C ASP A 67 -8.17 -15.93 -3.34
N ARG A 68 -9.37 -15.48 -3.68
CA ARG A 68 -10.11 -14.45 -2.95
C ARG A 68 -10.50 -14.86 -1.54
N LEU A 69 -10.70 -16.14 -1.30
CA LEU A 69 -11.13 -16.68 0.00
C LEU A 69 -9.94 -16.83 0.97
N ARG A 70 -8.72 -16.82 0.47
CA ARG A 70 -7.52 -16.96 1.29
C ARG A 70 -6.94 -15.60 1.67
N GLU A 71 -6.14 -15.60 2.75
CA GLU A 71 -5.31 -14.46 3.12
C GLU A 71 -4.25 -14.23 2.03
N ILE A 72 -4.11 -12.99 1.59
CA ILE A 72 -3.05 -12.58 0.67
C ILE A 72 -1.95 -11.90 1.47
N GLN A 73 -0.73 -12.40 1.33
CA GLN A 73 0.43 -12.02 2.12
C GLN A 73 1.57 -11.51 1.24
N HIS A 74 2.39 -10.63 1.82
CA HIS A 74 3.61 -10.13 1.18
C HIS A 74 4.79 -11.06 1.47
N THR A 75 5.52 -11.46 0.44
CA THR A 75 6.80 -12.17 0.58
C THR A 75 7.92 -11.20 0.93
N CYS A 76 7.84 -9.95 0.46
CA CYS A 76 8.80 -8.87 0.75
C CYS A 76 8.64 -8.25 2.14
N LEU A 77 7.56 -8.57 2.88
CA LEU A 77 7.19 -7.99 4.18
C LEU A 77 6.87 -6.48 4.16
N THR A 78 6.86 -5.85 3.01
CA THR A 78 6.48 -4.44 2.83
C THR A 78 4.98 -4.33 2.68
N LYS A 79 4.29 -3.75 3.66
CA LYS A 79 2.82 -3.79 3.80
C LYS A 79 2.05 -2.99 2.75
N HIS A 80 2.67 -1.98 2.17
CA HIS A 80 2.09 -1.16 1.10
C HIS A 80 2.64 -1.51 -0.28
N CYS A 81 3.37 -2.62 -0.41
CA CYS A 81 3.75 -3.17 -1.70
C CYS A 81 2.54 -3.76 -2.41
N VAL A 82 2.43 -3.52 -3.71
CA VAL A 82 1.40 -4.08 -4.58
C VAL A 82 1.98 -4.85 -5.78
N ASN A 83 3.29 -5.18 -5.74
CA ASN A 83 3.90 -5.99 -6.79
C ASN A 83 3.29 -7.40 -6.79
N PRO A 84 2.67 -7.86 -7.88
CA PRO A 84 2.07 -9.20 -7.96
C PRO A 84 3.03 -10.33 -7.62
N LYS A 85 4.31 -10.20 -8.00
CA LYS A 85 5.36 -11.19 -7.72
C LYS A 85 5.66 -11.32 -6.22
N HIS A 86 5.33 -10.31 -5.43
CA HIS A 86 5.52 -10.28 -3.99
C HIS A 86 4.28 -10.70 -3.20
N LEU A 87 3.20 -11.08 -3.87
CA LEU A 87 1.94 -11.47 -3.25
C LEU A 87 1.71 -12.97 -3.41
N VAL A 88 1.29 -13.61 -2.31
CA VAL A 88 0.97 -15.04 -2.30
C VAL A 88 -0.23 -15.31 -1.41
N ASN A 89 -0.97 -16.37 -1.69
CA ASN A 89 -1.91 -16.90 -0.72
C ASN A 89 -1.15 -17.56 0.44
N GLY A 90 -1.63 -17.35 1.65
CA GLY A 90 -0.96 -17.88 2.82
C GLY A 90 -1.82 -17.86 4.07
N ASN A 91 -1.19 -18.14 5.18
CA ASN A 91 -1.75 -18.07 6.52
C ASN A 91 -0.71 -17.52 7.52
N SER A 92 -1.11 -17.30 8.77
CA SER A 92 -0.24 -16.75 9.80
C SER A 92 1.04 -17.57 10.02
N LYS A 93 0.96 -18.92 9.92
CA LYS A 93 2.12 -19.81 10.06
C LYS A 93 3.14 -19.58 8.95
N SER A 94 2.68 -19.51 7.68
CA SER A 94 3.56 -19.26 6.53
C SER A 94 4.19 -17.87 6.57
N ARG A 95 3.45 -16.85 7.04
CA ARG A 95 3.99 -15.50 7.27
C ARG A 95 5.08 -15.50 8.33
N ASN A 96 4.84 -16.10 9.48
CA ASN A 96 5.82 -16.17 10.56
C ASN A 96 7.09 -16.91 10.13
N LYS A 97 6.95 -18.03 9.37
CA LYS A 97 8.10 -18.75 8.82
C LYS A 97 8.96 -17.85 7.92
N ARG A 98 8.34 -17.02 7.05
CA ARG A 98 9.07 -16.06 6.20
C ARG A 98 9.76 -14.96 7.01
N ILE A 99 9.10 -14.44 8.04
CA ILE A 99 9.69 -13.43 8.93
C ILE A 99 10.92 -14.02 9.63
N ILE A 100 10.81 -15.21 10.19
CA ILE A 100 11.92 -15.88 10.87
C ILE A 100 13.07 -16.16 9.90
N ALA A 101 12.78 -16.65 8.69
CA ALA A 101 13.78 -16.92 7.67
C ALA A 101 14.55 -15.66 7.24
N LYS A 102 13.86 -14.52 7.15
CA LYS A 102 14.45 -13.26 6.70
C LYS A 102 15.21 -12.52 7.81
N HIS A 103 14.73 -12.58 9.05
CA HIS A 103 15.17 -11.70 10.14
C HIS A 103 15.65 -12.45 11.39
N GLY A 104 15.53 -13.79 11.43
CA GLY A 104 15.82 -14.59 12.60
C GLY A 104 14.66 -14.67 13.61
N ARG A 105 14.76 -15.61 14.56
CA ARG A 105 13.68 -15.87 15.56
C ARG A 105 13.45 -14.71 16.52
N ASN A 106 14.50 -13.96 16.85
CA ASN A 106 14.44 -12.85 17.79
C ASN A 106 14.13 -11.51 17.13
N TRP A 107 13.69 -11.50 15.86
CA TRP A 107 13.35 -10.28 15.17
C TRP A 107 12.19 -9.57 15.84
N GLN A 108 12.44 -8.33 16.22
CA GLN A 108 11.40 -7.41 16.66
C GLN A 108 11.07 -6.48 15.51
N LYS A 109 9.77 -6.30 15.29
CA LYS A 109 9.30 -5.36 14.29
C LYS A 109 9.88 -3.98 14.57
N PRO A 110 10.61 -3.37 13.63
CA PRO A 110 11.15 -2.03 13.84
C PRO A 110 10.02 -1.07 14.18
N LYS A 111 10.25 -0.23 15.17
CA LYS A 111 9.35 0.88 15.46
C LYS A 111 9.29 1.75 14.22
N VAL A 112 8.10 2.07 13.76
CA VAL A 112 7.95 2.92 12.59
C VAL A 112 8.46 4.31 12.97
N PRO A 113 9.37 4.89 12.20
CA PRO A 113 9.91 6.20 12.52
C PRO A 113 8.81 7.25 12.45
N TYR A 114 8.78 8.10 13.45
CA TYR A 114 8.00 9.32 13.44
C TYR A 114 8.91 10.46 12.98
N CYS A 115 8.36 11.40 12.25
CA CYS A 115 9.04 12.65 11.95
C CYS A 115 8.21 13.82 12.48
N THR A 116 8.89 14.85 12.93
CA THR A 116 8.29 16.10 13.40
C THR A 116 8.42 17.14 12.30
N CYS A 117 7.33 17.77 11.94
CA CYS A 117 7.34 18.87 11.01
C CYS A 117 8.00 20.08 11.67
N GLU A 118 9.04 20.62 11.08
CA GLU A 118 9.73 21.80 11.60
C GLU A 118 8.84 23.07 11.55
N HIS A 119 7.91 23.10 10.62
CA HIS A 119 7.02 24.22 10.39
C HIS A 119 5.87 24.29 11.42
N CYS A 120 5.08 23.23 11.53
CA CYS A 120 3.91 23.20 12.43
C CYS A 120 4.16 22.43 13.74
N LYS A 121 5.37 21.88 13.95
CA LYS A 121 5.79 21.10 15.14
C LYS A 121 4.95 19.84 15.39
N VAL A 122 4.08 19.44 14.48
CA VAL A 122 3.29 18.22 14.61
C VAL A 122 4.16 17.00 14.33
N THR A 123 4.18 16.05 15.25
CA THR A 123 4.84 14.76 15.08
C THR A 123 3.85 13.77 14.49
N THR A 124 4.21 13.16 13.39
CA THR A 124 3.38 12.16 12.72
C THR A 124 4.21 11.00 12.18
N HIS A 125 3.54 9.92 11.84
CA HIS A 125 4.17 8.78 11.20
C HIS A 125 4.70 9.18 9.81
N THR A 126 5.91 8.75 9.43
CA THR A 126 6.55 9.13 8.17
C THR A 126 5.69 8.89 6.92
N VAL A 127 4.86 7.83 6.92
CA VAL A 127 3.94 7.52 5.81
C VAL A 127 2.82 8.55 5.67
N TRP A 128 2.45 9.23 6.76
CA TRP A 128 1.40 10.25 6.77
C TRP A 128 1.95 11.67 6.63
N PHE A 129 3.25 11.84 6.80
CA PHE A 129 3.88 13.15 6.87
C PHE A 129 3.58 14.00 5.64
N SER A 130 3.85 13.51 4.45
CA SER A 130 3.65 14.23 3.20
C SER A 130 2.20 14.65 2.96
N ARG A 131 1.23 13.83 3.41
CA ARG A 131 -0.19 14.10 3.22
C ARG A 131 -0.75 15.12 4.22
N MET A 132 -0.32 15.04 5.48
CA MET A 132 -0.79 15.93 6.54
C MET A 132 -0.10 17.31 6.48
N HIS A 133 1.07 17.38 5.87
CA HIS A 133 1.90 18.59 5.83
C HIS A 133 2.05 19.18 4.43
N ASN A 134 1.08 18.90 3.53
CA ASN A 134 1.10 19.42 2.17
C ASN A 134 1.11 20.97 2.15
N ASP A 135 0.39 21.60 3.07
CA ASP A 135 0.34 23.06 3.18
C ASP A 135 1.64 23.65 3.76
N CYS A 136 2.37 22.86 4.59
CA CYS A 136 3.68 23.25 5.11
C CYS A 136 4.78 23.13 4.04
N TYR A 137 4.63 22.16 3.13
CA TYR A 137 5.61 21.83 2.10
C TYR A 137 4.90 21.55 0.77
N PRO A 138 4.42 22.59 0.06
CA PRO A 138 3.74 22.44 -1.23
C PRO A 138 4.61 21.68 -2.24
N GLY A 139 4.07 20.66 -2.86
CA GLY A 139 4.79 19.83 -3.84
C GLY A 139 5.64 18.70 -3.26
N MET A 140 5.66 18.51 -1.94
CA MET A 140 6.40 17.41 -1.30
C MET A 140 5.82 16.02 -1.63
N LEU A 141 4.54 15.95 -1.97
CA LEU A 141 3.88 14.72 -2.44
C LEU A 141 4.56 14.11 -3.68
N THR A 142 5.26 14.91 -4.48
CA THR A 142 5.98 14.44 -5.66
C THR A 142 7.38 13.95 -5.35
N LYS A 143 7.99 14.40 -4.24
CA LYS A 143 9.38 14.04 -3.86
C LYS A 143 9.46 12.89 -2.84
N TYR A 144 8.43 12.70 -2.01
CA TYR A 144 8.37 11.64 -1.00
C TYR A 144 7.39 10.52 -1.34
N SER A 145 6.78 10.56 -2.52
CA SER A 145 6.07 9.43 -3.05
C SER A 145 7.07 8.30 -3.28
N CYS A 146 7.19 7.43 -2.31
CA CYS A 146 7.83 6.13 -2.45
C CYS A 146 9.36 6.07 -2.59
N SER A 147 10.12 7.08 -2.24
CA SER A 147 11.57 6.93 -2.20
C SER A 147 12.06 6.60 -0.79
N LYS A 148 12.53 5.37 -0.66
CA LYS A 148 13.35 4.79 0.40
C LYS A 148 12.63 4.44 1.72
N VAL A 149 12.21 3.23 1.79
CA VAL A 149 12.42 2.38 2.97
C VAL A 149 13.29 1.19 2.57
#